data_1e5192f00868e3a07233ff754d2f76c1
#
_entry.id   1e5192f00868e3a07233ff754d2f76c1
#
_cell.length_a   1.000
_cell.length_b   1.000
_cell.length_c   1.000
_cell.angle_alpha   90.00
_cell.angle_beta   90.00
_cell.angle_gamma   90.00
#
_symmetry.space_group_name_H-M   'P 1'
#
loop_
_entity.id
_entity.type
_entity.pdbx_description
1 polymer ?
#
loop_
_entity_poly.entity_id
_entity_poly.type
_entity_poly.pdbx_seq_one_letter_code
_entity_poly.pdbx_strand_id
1 'polypeptide(L)'
;MHMISSPEIINEIFRHDVLLQKYTSFRTGGAAEIFVEPVDTSELKKVLLFCKDEQKKVFIFGKGTNILVNDNGVKGVVIHLGGVNFQKIERRDRNVLSGAGVTLSNLVRTVASYGLGGLEVLAGIPGTVGGAVMMNAGGK
;
A
#
# COMPACT_ATOMS: atom_id res chain seq x y z
N MET A 1 -16.92 -25.63 -2.67
CA MET A 1 -15.96 -25.72 -3.78
C MET A 1 -14.78 -24.83 -3.43
N HIS A 2 -13.78 -25.41 -2.75
CA HIS A 2 -12.55 -24.71 -2.38
C HIS A 2 -11.74 -24.51 -3.65
N MET A 3 -11.72 -23.31 -4.18
CA MET A 3 -10.76 -22.95 -5.22
C MET A 3 -9.41 -22.72 -4.53
N ILE A 4 -8.56 -23.70 -4.75
CA ILE A 4 -7.20 -23.84 -4.33
C ILE A 4 -6.41 -22.61 -4.80
N SER A 5 -6.00 -21.76 -3.89
CA SER A 5 -4.84 -20.90 -4.11
C SER A 5 -3.65 -21.86 -4.13
N SER A 6 -3.16 -22.22 -5.32
CA SER A 6 -2.00 -23.10 -5.44
C SER A 6 -0.84 -22.44 -4.68
N PRO A 7 -0.23 -23.10 -3.69
CA PRO A 7 0.87 -22.56 -2.91
C PRO A 7 2.04 -22.09 -3.77
N GLU A 8 2.19 -22.65 -4.95
CA GLU A 8 3.25 -22.34 -5.92
C GLU A 8 3.17 -20.91 -6.44
N ILE A 9 1.98 -20.41 -6.81
CA ILE A 9 1.80 -19.06 -7.38
C ILE A 9 2.06 -17.97 -6.32
N ILE A 10 1.76 -18.26 -5.06
CA ILE A 10 1.93 -17.30 -3.96
C ILE A 10 3.42 -17.15 -3.64
N ASN A 11 4.19 -18.24 -3.70
CA ASN A 11 5.63 -18.20 -3.43
C ASN A 11 6.42 -17.39 -4.46
N GLU A 12 5.95 -17.30 -5.71
CA GLU A 12 6.62 -16.53 -6.77
C GLU A 12 6.60 -15.01 -6.52
N ILE A 13 5.57 -14.51 -5.83
CA ILE A 13 5.43 -13.07 -5.52
C ILE A 13 6.04 -12.69 -4.16
N PHE A 14 6.39 -13.69 -3.34
CA PHE A 14 7.00 -13.46 -2.03
C PHE A 14 8.50 -13.23 -2.17
N ARG A 15 8.95 -12.11 -1.63
CA ARG A 15 10.37 -11.80 -1.48
C ARG A 15 10.74 -11.92 -0.01
N HIS A 16 11.82 -12.60 0.30
CA HIS A 16 12.30 -12.81 1.67
C HIS A 16 13.40 -11.82 2.02
N ASP A 17 13.50 -11.48 3.30
CA ASP A 17 14.57 -10.67 3.90
C ASP A 17 14.78 -9.31 3.20
N VAL A 18 13.68 -8.69 2.78
CA VAL A 18 13.71 -7.39 2.11
C VAL A 18 13.92 -6.27 3.12
N LEU A 19 15.01 -5.51 2.96
CA LEU A 19 15.33 -4.37 3.82
C LEU A 19 14.30 -3.25 3.68
N LEU A 20 13.54 -2.97 4.75
CA LEU A 20 12.46 -2.00 4.77
C LEU A 20 12.96 -0.55 4.79
N GLN A 21 14.20 -0.29 5.15
CA GLN A 21 14.82 1.04 5.07
C GLN A 21 14.71 1.68 3.66
N LYS A 22 14.59 0.87 2.61
CA LYS A 22 14.40 1.36 1.22
C LYS A 22 12.99 1.89 0.97
N TYR A 23 12.05 1.53 1.82
CA TYR A 23 10.63 1.82 1.70
C TYR A 23 10.10 2.79 2.76
N THR A 24 10.94 3.22 3.69
CA THR A 24 10.57 4.18 4.75
C THR A 24 11.20 5.55 4.49
N SER A 25 10.48 6.61 4.84
CA SER A 25 11.00 7.98 4.72
C SER A 25 12.16 8.26 5.67
N PHE A 26 12.18 7.59 6.82
CA PHE A 26 13.29 7.68 7.78
C PHE A 26 14.54 6.93 7.33
N ARG A 27 14.44 6.10 6.28
CA ARG A 27 15.53 5.25 5.77
C ARG A 27 16.15 4.36 6.84
N THR A 28 15.33 3.94 7.79
CA THR A 28 15.67 3.01 8.87
C THR A 28 14.74 1.82 8.82
N GLY A 29 15.14 0.73 9.44
CA GLY A 29 14.37 -0.50 9.57
C GLY A 29 15.05 -1.72 8.97
N GLY A 30 14.99 -2.81 9.71
CA GLY A 30 15.52 -4.11 9.32
C GLY A 30 14.68 -4.79 8.23
N ALA A 31 14.92 -6.07 8.04
CA ALA A 31 14.29 -6.86 6.98
C ALA A 31 12.85 -7.26 7.32
N ALA A 32 11.99 -7.30 6.31
CA ALA A 32 10.75 -8.04 6.35
C ALA A 32 11.02 -9.52 6.12
N GLU A 33 10.49 -10.41 6.98
CA GLU A 33 10.57 -11.86 6.78
C GLU A 33 10.00 -12.25 5.42
N ILE A 34 8.81 -11.75 5.11
CA ILE A 34 8.17 -11.89 3.79
C ILE A 34 7.70 -10.50 3.36
N PHE A 35 8.02 -10.13 2.14
CA PHE A 35 7.60 -8.89 1.52
C PHE A 35 6.87 -9.17 0.21
N VAL A 36 5.76 -8.49 -0.02
CA VAL A 36 4.96 -8.66 -1.23
C VAL A 36 4.41 -7.32 -1.75
N GLU A 37 4.44 -7.17 -3.07
CA GLU A 37 3.83 -6.04 -3.78
C GLU A 37 2.78 -6.60 -4.75
N PRO A 38 1.54 -6.81 -4.28
CA PRO A 38 0.49 -7.34 -5.13
C PRO A 38 0.21 -6.38 -6.29
N VAL A 39 0.02 -6.92 -7.49
CA VAL A 39 -0.25 -6.11 -8.68
C VAL A 39 -1.68 -5.58 -8.74
N ASP A 40 -2.61 -6.30 -8.12
CA ASP A 40 -4.03 -5.95 -8.09
C ASP A 40 -4.77 -6.50 -6.85
N THR A 41 -6.06 -6.20 -6.77
CA THR A 41 -6.93 -6.65 -5.67
C THR A 41 -7.14 -8.16 -5.63
N SER A 42 -7.07 -8.85 -6.77
CA SER A 42 -7.20 -10.31 -6.83
C SER A 42 -5.99 -10.97 -6.17
N GLU A 43 -4.80 -10.50 -6.50
CA GLU A 43 -3.56 -10.98 -5.91
C GLU A 43 -3.47 -10.61 -4.41
N LEU A 44 -3.84 -9.37 -4.05
CA LEU A 44 -3.94 -8.97 -2.65
C LEU A 44 -4.86 -9.89 -1.85
N LYS A 45 -6.02 -10.24 -2.41
CA LYS A 45 -6.96 -11.16 -1.77
C LYS A 45 -6.34 -12.54 -1.52
N LYS A 46 -5.61 -13.08 -2.49
CA LYS A 46 -4.90 -14.37 -2.35
C LYS A 46 -3.87 -14.30 -1.22
N VAL A 47 -3.07 -13.23 -1.18
CA VAL A 47 -2.07 -13.01 -0.11
C VAL A 47 -2.73 -12.96 1.25
N LEU A 48 -3.84 -12.22 1.40
CA LEU A 48 -4.55 -12.10 2.67
C LEU A 48 -5.19 -13.42 3.12
N LEU A 49 -5.71 -14.22 2.19
CA LEU A 49 -6.23 -15.57 2.49
C LEU A 49 -5.10 -16.48 2.97
N PHE A 50 -3.98 -16.50 2.26
CA PHE A 50 -2.79 -17.25 2.68
C PHE A 50 -2.35 -16.84 4.10
N CYS A 51 -2.25 -15.53 4.38
CA CYS A 51 -1.86 -15.05 5.69
C CYS A 51 -2.84 -15.51 6.80
N LYS A 52 -4.13 -15.53 6.48
CA LYS A 52 -5.17 -16.01 7.40
C LYS A 52 -5.03 -17.51 7.68
N ASP A 53 -4.86 -18.32 6.63
CA ASP A 53 -4.78 -19.79 6.74
C ASP A 53 -3.49 -20.20 7.47
N GLU A 54 -2.38 -19.53 7.20
CA GLU A 54 -1.07 -19.76 7.83
C GLU A 54 -0.88 -18.99 9.15
N GLN A 55 -1.91 -18.30 9.63
CA GLN A 55 -1.88 -17.48 10.86
C GLN A 55 -0.70 -16.47 10.88
N LYS A 56 -0.30 -15.97 9.74
CA LYS A 56 0.77 -14.98 9.60
C LYS A 56 0.28 -13.59 9.99
N LYS A 57 1.11 -12.84 10.73
CA LYS A 57 0.87 -11.42 10.97
C LYS A 57 1.01 -10.64 9.66
N VAL A 58 0.13 -9.68 9.46
CA VAL A 58 0.10 -8.84 8.25
C VAL A 58 0.35 -7.39 8.63
N PHE A 59 1.26 -6.74 7.89
CA PHE A 59 1.54 -5.31 7.98
C PHE A 59 1.37 -4.72 6.59
N ILE A 60 0.48 -3.73 6.45
CA ILE A 60 0.22 -3.05 5.16
C ILE A 60 0.72 -1.62 5.28
N PHE A 61 1.47 -1.16 4.29
CA PHE A 61 1.89 0.23 4.23
C PHE A 61 1.91 0.77 2.79
N GLY A 62 1.84 2.09 2.67
CA GLY A 62 1.99 2.81 1.41
C GLY A 62 3.41 3.35 1.26
N LYS A 63 3.58 4.66 1.29
CA LYS A 63 4.87 5.34 1.07
C LYS A 63 5.83 5.30 2.29
N GLY A 64 5.44 4.68 3.39
CA GLY A 64 6.29 4.56 4.58
C GLY A 64 6.64 5.91 5.25
N THR A 65 5.75 6.91 5.15
CA THR A 65 6.00 8.28 5.65
C THR A 65 5.66 8.46 7.12
N ASN A 66 4.87 7.57 7.69
CA ASN A 66 4.43 7.64 9.08
C ASN A 66 4.63 6.32 9.82
N ILE A 67 5.70 5.61 9.49
CA ILE A 67 6.08 4.36 10.14
C ILE A 67 7.55 4.40 10.54
N LEU A 68 7.83 3.84 11.70
CA LEU A 68 9.17 3.55 12.17
C LEU A 68 9.30 2.04 12.30
N VAL A 69 10.25 1.46 11.58
CA VAL A 69 10.49 0.02 11.57
C VAL A 69 11.71 -0.27 12.44
N ASN A 70 11.60 -1.27 13.31
CA ASN A 70 12.68 -1.73 14.16
C ASN A 70 13.83 -2.31 13.33
N ASP A 71 15.06 -2.12 13.77
CA ASP A 71 16.27 -2.65 13.08
C ASP A 71 16.33 -4.18 13.07
N ASN A 72 15.67 -4.84 14.03
CA ASN A 72 15.49 -6.30 14.03
C ASN A 72 14.51 -6.80 12.95
N GLY A 73 13.90 -5.89 12.20
CA GLY A 73 12.96 -6.21 11.12
C GLY A 73 11.56 -6.53 11.60
N VAL A 74 10.78 -7.12 10.70
CA VAL A 74 9.36 -7.46 10.89
C VAL A 74 9.14 -8.94 10.61
N LYS A 75 8.63 -9.66 11.61
CA LYS A 75 8.18 -11.06 11.45
C LYS A 75 6.75 -11.10 10.93
N GLY A 76 6.53 -11.87 9.87
CA GLY A 76 5.25 -12.00 9.16
C GLY A 76 5.32 -11.47 7.75
N VAL A 77 4.18 -11.09 7.19
CA VAL A 77 4.05 -10.62 5.81
C VAL A 77 3.85 -9.11 5.76
N VAL A 78 4.76 -8.44 5.11
CA VAL A 78 4.70 -7.00 4.84
C VAL A 78 4.16 -6.79 3.42
N ILE A 79 3.03 -6.12 3.30
CA ILE A 79 2.36 -5.82 2.03
C ILE A 79 2.57 -4.34 1.69
N HIS A 80 3.21 -4.08 0.56
CA HIS A 80 3.37 -2.73 0.01
C HIS A 80 2.43 -2.53 -1.17
N LEU A 81 1.51 -1.56 -1.07
CA LEU A 81 0.53 -1.27 -2.12
C LEU A 81 1.12 -0.36 -3.20
N GLY A 82 2.28 -0.76 -3.75
CA GLY A 82 2.99 -0.07 -4.82
C GLY A 82 2.61 -0.53 -6.23
N GLY A 83 1.84 -1.61 -6.36
CA GLY A 83 1.45 -2.19 -7.65
C GLY A 83 0.66 -1.22 -8.54
N VAL A 84 0.81 -1.37 -9.85
CA VAL A 84 0.28 -0.43 -10.87
C VAL A 84 -1.24 -0.23 -10.77
N ASN A 85 -2.00 -1.27 -10.40
CA ASN A 85 -3.45 -1.15 -10.28
C ASN A 85 -3.89 -0.39 -9.01
N PHE A 86 -3.03 -0.31 -7.99
CA PHE A 86 -3.27 0.51 -6.81
C PHE A 86 -2.90 1.98 -6.99
N GLN A 87 -2.29 2.34 -8.13
CA GLN A 87 -1.88 3.71 -8.45
C GLN A 87 -2.76 4.39 -9.51
N LYS A 88 -3.91 3.79 -9.85
CA LYS A 88 -4.85 4.34 -10.83
C LYS A 88 -5.70 5.45 -10.24
N ILE A 89 -5.98 6.46 -11.05
CA ILE A 89 -6.93 7.52 -10.78
C ILE A 89 -7.89 7.56 -11.96
N GLU A 90 -9.19 7.44 -11.68
CA GLU A 90 -10.25 7.45 -12.70
C GLU A 90 -11.26 8.54 -12.38
N ARG A 91 -11.56 9.40 -13.35
CA ARG A 91 -12.65 10.36 -13.23
C ARG A 91 -13.99 9.68 -13.55
N ARG A 92 -14.98 9.90 -12.71
CA ARG A 92 -16.37 9.47 -12.90
C ARG A 92 -17.29 10.67 -12.67
N ASP A 93 -17.57 11.42 -13.71
CA ASP A 93 -18.31 12.68 -13.67
C ASP A 93 -17.70 13.71 -12.70
N ARG A 94 -18.34 13.93 -11.56
CA ARG A 94 -17.89 14.81 -10.47
C ARG A 94 -17.14 14.06 -9.36
N ASN A 95 -17.03 12.75 -9.47
CA ASN A 95 -16.33 11.91 -8.53
C ASN A 95 -14.99 11.46 -9.13
N VAL A 96 -14.07 11.10 -8.24
CA VAL A 96 -12.77 10.52 -8.60
C VAL A 96 -12.59 9.24 -7.82
N LEU A 97 -12.36 8.13 -8.52
CA LEU A 97 -11.92 6.88 -7.92
C LEU A 97 -10.39 6.86 -7.90
N SER A 98 -9.83 6.60 -6.73
CA SER A 98 -8.38 6.53 -6.55
C SER A 98 -7.97 5.22 -5.91
N GLY A 99 -6.90 4.63 -6.42
CA GLY A 99 -6.24 3.50 -5.79
C GLY A 99 -5.55 3.89 -4.48
N ALA A 100 -5.45 2.95 -3.57
CA ALA A 100 -4.86 3.17 -2.24
C ALA A 100 -3.35 3.52 -2.28
N GLY A 101 -2.64 3.10 -3.33
CA GLY A 101 -1.21 3.38 -3.54
C GLY A 101 -0.92 4.76 -4.17
N VAL A 102 -1.93 5.46 -4.65
CA VAL A 102 -1.77 6.82 -5.21
C VAL A 102 -1.24 7.76 -4.14
N THR A 103 -0.21 8.56 -4.47
CA THR A 103 0.27 9.60 -3.55
C THR A 103 -0.74 10.75 -3.47
N LEU A 104 -0.90 11.35 -2.28
CA LEU A 104 -1.81 12.48 -2.08
C LEU A 104 -1.47 13.64 -3.01
N SER A 105 -0.19 13.94 -3.19
CA SER A 105 0.25 15.00 -4.11
C SER A 105 -0.14 14.74 -5.57
N ASN A 106 -0.11 13.47 -6.02
CA ASN A 106 -0.57 13.09 -7.36
C ASN A 106 -2.09 13.20 -7.47
N LEU A 107 -2.82 12.71 -6.46
CA LEU A 107 -4.28 12.81 -6.44
C LEU A 107 -4.73 14.28 -6.53
N VAL A 108 -4.21 15.16 -5.67
CA VAL A 108 -4.57 16.59 -5.66
C VAL A 108 -4.30 17.24 -7.01
N ARG A 109 -3.11 17.01 -7.60
CA ARG A 109 -2.75 17.55 -8.91
C ARG A 109 -3.68 17.05 -10.01
N THR A 110 -3.99 15.76 -10.02
CA THR A 110 -4.88 15.15 -11.03
C THR A 110 -6.31 15.68 -10.89
N VAL A 111 -6.83 15.79 -9.66
CA VAL A 111 -8.18 16.34 -9.41
C VAL A 111 -8.28 17.79 -9.85
N ALA A 112 -7.25 18.60 -9.56
CA ALA A 112 -7.16 19.99 -10.03
C ALA A 112 -7.15 20.08 -11.56
N SER A 113 -6.43 19.18 -12.25
CA SER A 113 -6.43 19.15 -13.73
C SER A 113 -7.78 18.79 -14.34
N TYR A 114 -8.68 18.17 -13.58
CA TYR A 114 -10.06 17.91 -13.97
C TYR A 114 -11.00 19.09 -13.69
N GLY A 115 -10.49 20.20 -13.15
CA GLY A 115 -11.28 21.35 -12.73
C GLY A 115 -12.14 21.07 -11.49
N LEU A 116 -11.75 20.09 -10.68
CA LEU A 116 -12.40 19.75 -9.41
C LEU A 116 -11.53 20.26 -8.25
N GLY A 117 -12.18 20.78 -7.20
CA GLY A 117 -11.53 21.28 -5.98
C GLY A 117 -11.94 20.51 -4.74
N GLY A 118 -11.46 20.97 -3.58
CA GLY A 118 -11.82 20.44 -2.25
C GLY A 118 -10.78 19.47 -1.65
N LEU A 119 -9.69 19.18 -2.37
CA LEU A 119 -8.58 18.34 -1.86
C LEU A 119 -7.31 19.13 -1.59
N GLU A 120 -7.34 20.45 -1.69
CA GLU A 120 -6.15 21.32 -1.57
C GLU A 120 -5.46 21.19 -0.22
N VAL A 121 -6.25 20.97 0.84
CA VAL A 121 -5.76 20.75 2.21
C VAL A 121 -4.84 19.53 2.35
N LEU A 122 -4.91 18.60 1.40
CA LEU A 122 -4.08 17.38 1.38
C LEU A 122 -2.74 17.58 0.63
N ALA A 123 -2.55 18.70 -0.06
CA ALA A 123 -1.40 18.91 -0.96
C ALA A 123 -0.04 18.81 -0.25
N GLY A 124 0.03 19.24 1.00
CA GLY A 124 1.25 19.22 1.82
C GLY A 124 1.47 17.94 2.62
N ILE A 125 0.52 17.00 2.60
CA ILE A 125 0.60 15.78 3.41
C ILE A 125 1.37 14.70 2.63
N PRO A 126 2.52 14.23 3.11
CA PRO A 126 3.24 13.15 2.45
C PRO A 126 2.57 11.82 2.74
N GLY A 127 2.40 10.98 1.71
CA GLY A 127 1.81 9.64 1.87
C GLY A 127 0.97 9.22 0.69
N THR A 128 0.28 8.10 0.86
CA THR A 128 -0.66 7.55 -0.10
C THR A 128 -2.10 7.71 0.37
N VAL A 129 -3.05 7.60 -0.55
CA VAL A 129 -4.49 7.67 -0.25
C VAL A 129 -4.88 6.65 0.82
N GLY A 130 -4.46 5.40 0.68
CA GLY A 130 -4.73 4.37 1.69
C GLY A 130 -4.13 4.69 3.05
N GLY A 131 -2.89 5.18 3.09
CA GLY A 131 -2.24 5.61 4.33
C GLY A 131 -2.96 6.79 4.98
N ALA A 132 -3.40 7.78 4.18
CA ALA A 132 -4.13 8.94 4.67
C ALA A 132 -5.49 8.55 5.28
N VAL A 133 -6.22 7.63 4.64
CA VAL A 133 -7.50 7.11 5.18
C VAL A 133 -7.27 6.38 6.50
N MET A 134 -6.28 5.50 6.56
CA MET A 134 -5.97 4.74 7.78
C MET A 134 -5.55 5.63 8.95
N MET A 135 -4.82 6.71 8.66
CA MET A 135 -4.32 7.64 9.67
C MET A 135 -5.27 8.82 9.93
N ASN A 136 -6.44 8.85 9.27
CA ASN A 136 -7.36 9.99 9.32
C ASN A 136 -6.62 11.32 9.05
N ALA A 137 -5.73 11.31 8.07
CA ALA A 137 -4.91 12.46 7.73
C ALA A 137 -5.75 13.57 7.11
N GLY A 138 -5.62 14.78 7.62
CA GLY A 138 -6.31 15.96 7.14
C GLY A 138 -5.57 17.23 7.54
N GLY A 139 -5.81 18.32 6.80
CA GLY A 139 -5.43 19.67 7.16
C GLY A 139 -6.60 20.41 7.83
N LYS A 140 -6.29 21.40 8.67
CA LYS A 140 -7.24 22.39 9.15
C LYS A 140 -7.34 23.52 8.16
#